data_b3a6645d27ff2bcc2e33c9205f89ea5b
#
_entry.id   b3a6645d27ff2bcc2e33c9205f89ea5b
#
_cell.length_a   1.000
_cell.length_b   1.000
_cell.length_c   1.000
_cell.angle_alpha   90.00
_cell.angle_beta   90.00
_cell.angle_gamma   90.00
#
_symmetry.space_group_name_H-M   'P 1'
#
loop_
_entity.id
_entity.type
_entity.pdbx_description
1 polymer ?
#
loop_
_entity_poly.entity_id
_entity_poly.type
_entity_poly.pdbx_seq_one_letter_code
_entity_poly.pdbx_strand_id
1 'polypeptide(L)'
;MIPSDHFVRFYNEVFKFLDERGALEPYYREISLHQELRCRDIFMKKGLQGMEEYWGGIRVEENCISSSYIKDGVRYSHMAKCPSLSKVLDSDAEPCRKYCLHCPGWVLPLMTKCGFYFVDDLIALDVPECRSCQTDSKEKAEAFIRERIAQGSDPALIFSNLADSAEVEENKRKRLAGQSE
;
A
#
# COMPACT_ATOMS: atom_id res chain seq x y z
N MET A 1 20.45 -1.16 -16.36
CA MET A 1 19.55 -0.16 -15.74
C MET A 1 18.20 -0.29 -16.43
N ILE A 2 17.18 -0.70 -15.71
CA ILE A 2 15.82 -0.78 -16.25
C ILE A 2 15.15 0.59 -16.09
N PRO A 3 14.13 0.93 -16.89
CA PRO A 3 13.46 2.24 -16.80
C PRO A 3 12.98 2.61 -15.41
N SER A 4 12.52 1.63 -14.62
CA SER A 4 12.10 1.86 -13.22
C SER A 4 13.21 2.39 -12.31
N ASP A 5 14.50 2.14 -12.60
CA ASP A 5 15.62 2.68 -11.79
C ASP A 5 15.68 4.21 -11.85
N HIS A 6 15.42 4.78 -13.02
CA HIS A 6 15.36 6.23 -13.19
C HIS A 6 14.18 6.84 -12.44
N PHE A 7 13.01 6.20 -12.49
CA PHE A 7 11.83 6.67 -11.79
C PHE A 7 12.02 6.63 -10.27
N VAL A 8 12.61 5.58 -9.73
CA VAL A 8 12.89 5.47 -8.30
C VAL A 8 13.81 6.60 -7.83
N ARG A 9 14.89 6.89 -8.57
CA ARG A 9 15.79 8.00 -8.27
C ARG A 9 15.08 9.35 -8.37
N PHE A 10 14.29 9.55 -9.42
CA PHE A 10 13.48 10.75 -9.59
C PHE A 10 12.49 10.94 -8.43
N TYR A 11 11.75 9.91 -8.04
CA TYR A 11 10.85 9.97 -6.89
C TYR A 11 11.59 10.33 -5.61
N ASN A 12 12.74 9.72 -5.36
CA ASN A 12 13.53 10.03 -4.16
C ASN A 12 13.87 11.52 -4.07
N GLU A 13 14.35 12.12 -5.16
CA GLU A 13 14.71 13.55 -5.20
C GLU A 13 13.47 14.45 -5.09
N VAL A 14 12.37 14.09 -5.74
CA VAL A 14 11.09 14.81 -5.62
C VAL A 14 10.56 14.74 -4.20
N PHE A 15 10.64 13.58 -3.55
CA PHE A 15 10.16 13.41 -2.16
C PHE A 15 10.99 14.23 -1.17
N LYS A 16 12.32 14.26 -1.32
CA LYS A 16 13.17 15.16 -0.52
C LYS A 16 12.77 16.63 -0.69
N PHE A 17 12.64 17.07 -1.95
CA PHE A 17 12.25 18.43 -2.28
C PHE A 17 10.90 18.82 -1.67
N LEU A 18 9.92 17.92 -1.71
CA LEU A 18 8.59 18.15 -1.17
C LEU A 18 8.57 18.09 0.36
N ASP A 19 9.35 17.16 0.97
CA ASP A 19 9.43 17.04 2.42
C ASP A 19 10.03 18.29 3.07
N GLU A 20 11.10 18.83 2.50
CA GLU A 20 11.71 20.10 2.94
C GLU A 20 10.73 21.29 2.94
N ARG A 21 9.66 21.20 2.16
CA ARG A 21 8.62 22.25 2.00
C ARG A 21 7.31 21.93 2.71
N GLY A 22 7.25 20.83 3.45
CA GLY A 22 6.02 20.37 4.11
C GLY A 22 4.91 19.98 3.14
N ALA A 23 5.25 19.67 1.88
CA ALA A 23 4.29 19.36 0.81
C ALA A 23 4.20 17.88 0.46
N LEU A 24 5.00 17.01 1.11
CA LEU A 24 5.08 15.60 0.73
C LEU A 24 3.79 14.83 1.02
N GLU A 25 3.21 14.99 2.20
CA GLU A 25 1.95 14.31 2.58
C GLU A 25 0.76 14.76 1.74
N PRO A 26 0.53 16.06 1.49
CA PRO A 26 -0.46 16.50 0.51
C PRO A 26 -0.24 15.89 -0.88
N TYR A 27 1.00 15.81 -1.35
CA TYR A 27 1.35 15.23 -2.64
C TYR A 27 0.97 13.74 -2.73
N TYR A 28 1.21 12.97 -1.68
CA TYR A 28 0.81 11.55 -1.66
C TYR A 28 -0.72 11.39 -1.80
N ARG A 29 -1.50 12.25 -1.16
CA ARG A 29 -2.96 12.25 -1.29
C ARG A 29 -3.41 12.60 -2.71
N GLU A 30 -2.83 13.64 -3.31
CA GLU A 30 -3.14 14.05 -4.69
C GLU A 30 -2.84 12.94 -5.71
N ILE A 31 -1.68 12.29 -5.60
CA ILE A 31 -1.33 11.17 -6.46
C ILE A 31 -2.36 10.05 -6.37
N SER A 32 -2.81 9.72 -5.16
CA SER A 32 -3.84 8.69 -4.97
C SER A 32 -5.15 9.02 -5.70
N LEU A 33 -5.51 10.30 -5.82
CA LEU A 33 -6.73 10.72 -6.54
C LEU A 33 -6.63 10.48 -8.05
N HIS A 34 -5.43 10.50 -8.62
CA HIS A 34 -5.20 10.44 -10.06
C HIS A 34 -4.76 9.07 -10.59
N GLN A 35 -4.21 8.21 -9.75
CA GLN A 35 -3.71 6.89 -10.14
C GLN A 35 -4.75 5.77 -10.17
N GLU A 36 -5.98 6.05 -9.77
CA GLU A 36 -6.94 5.03 -9.40
C GLU A 36 -7.56 4.22 -10.52
N LEU A 37 -7.67 4.80 -11.70
CA LEU A 37 -8.71 4.40 -12.65
C LEU A 37 -8.68 2.91 -13.02
N ARG A 38 -7.53 2.33 -13.27
CA ARG A 38 -7.44 0.95 -13.73
C ARG A 38 -7.51 -0.08 -12.59
N CYS A 39 -6.76 0.12 -11.53
CA CYS A 39 -6.72 -0.83 -10.41
C CYS A 39 -8.03 -0.80 -9.62
N ARG A 40 -8.62 0.38 -9.44
CA ARG A 40 -9.92 0.53 -8.79
C ARG A 40 -11.01 -0.32 -9.45
N ASP A 41 -11.14 -0.24 -10.77
CA ASP A 41 -12.14 -1.05 -11.49
C ASP A 41 -11.97 -2.55 -11.29
N ILE A 42 -10.73 -3.02 -11.28
CA ILE A 42 -10.41 -4.42 -11.01
C ILE A 42 -10.80 -4.80 -9.57
N PHE A 43 -10.45 -3.96 -8.59
CA PHE A 43 -10.75 -4.20 -7.18
C PHE A 43 -12.24 -4.15 -6.87
N MET A 44 -12.97 -3.21 -7.48
CA MET A 44 -14.42 -3.12 -7.36
C MET A 44 -15.13 -4.34 -7.93
N LYS A 45 -14.69 -4.85 -9.08
CA LYS A 45 -15.33 -6.00 -9.76
C LYS A 45 -14.94 -7.36 -9.17
N LYS A 46 -13.68 -7.55 -8.82
CA LYS A 46 -13.11 -8.86 -8.45
C LYS A 46 -12.68 -8.96 -6.98
N GLY A 47 -12.78 -7.88 -6.20
CA GLY A 47 -12.40 -7.86 -4.79
C GLY A 47 -10.96 -8.28 -4.54
N LEU A 48 -10.74 -9.10 -3.51
CA LEU A 48 -9.41 -9.58 -3.12
C LEU A 48 -8.72 -10.36 -4.23
N GLN A 49 -9.47 -11.11 -5.04
CA GLN A 49 -8.91 -11.84 -6.18
C GLN A 49 -8.36 -10.87 -7.23
N GLY A 50 -9.05 -9.77 -7.50
CA GLY A 50 -8.57 -8.72 -8.39
C GLY A 50 -7.30 -8.04 -7.88
N MET A 51 -7.18 -7.87 -6.58
CA MET A 51 -5.95 -7.35 -5.95
C MET A 51 -4.78 -8.34 -6.13
N GLU A 52 -5.03 -9.64 -5.96
CA GLU A 52 -4.01 -10.68 -6.16
C GLU A 52 -3.53 -10.72 -7.61
N GLU A 53 -4.43 -10.62 -8.58
CA GLU A 53 -4.10 -10.57 -10.01
C GLU A 53 -3.29 -9.32 -10.35
N TYR A 54 -3.73 -8.14 -9.89
CA TYR A 54 -3.09 -6.87 -10.19
C TYR A 54 -1.68 -6.78 -9.60
N TRP A 55 -1.54 -6.99 -8.28
CA TRP A 55 -0.23 -6.91 -7.64
C TRP A 55 0.67 -8.11 -7.96
N GLY A 56 0.07 -9.26 -8.30
CA GLY A 56 0.82 -10.40 -8.83
C GLY A 56 1.52 -10.08 -10.15
N GLY A 57 0.87 -9.32 -11.03
CA GLY A 57 1.47 -8.80 -12.26
C GLY A 57 2.63 -7.85 -11.98
N ILE A 58 2.41 -6.83 -11.14
CA ILE A 58 3.44 -5.87 -10.74
C ILE A 58 4.65 -6.58 -10.10
N ARG A 59 4.40 -7.58 -9.27
CA ARG A 59 5.48 -8.38 -8.64
C ARG A 59 6.44 -8.96 -9.67
N VAL A 60 5.91 -9.46 -10.78
CA VAL A 60 6.72 -10.02 -11.87
C VAL A 60 7.44 -8.92 -12.64
N GLU A 61 6.73 -7.87 -13.02
CA GLU A 61 7.26 -6.75 -13.81
C GLU A 61 8.39 -6.00 -13.10
N GLU A 62 8.26 -5.83 -11.77
CA GLU A 62 9.21 -5.06 -10.95
C GLU A 62 10.24 -5.94 -10.21
N ASN A 63 10.28 -7.25 -10.46
CA ASN A 63 11.18 -8.20 -9.78
C ASN A 63 11.05 -8.15 -8.25
N CYS A 64 9.83 -8.02 -7.72
CA CYS A 64 9.62 -8.02 -6.28
C CYS A 64 9.93 -9.39 -5.67
N ILE A 65 10.67 -9.44 -4.58
CA ILE A 65 10.76 -10.62 -3.74
C ILE A 65 9.63 -10.53 -2.73
N SER A 66 8.49 -11.10 -3.07
CA SER A 66 7.29 -11.04 -2.24
C SER A 66 6.46 -12.30 -2.36
N SER A 67 5.62 -12.53 -1.37
CA SER A 67 4.60 -13.56 -1.35
C SER A 67 3.25 -12.98 -0.96
N SER A 68 2.18 -13.59 -1.43
CA SER A 68 0.82 -13.23 -1.01
C SER A 68 -0.09 -14.45 -1.10
N TYR A 69 -1.16 -14.42 -0.30
CA TYR A 69 -2.19 -15.45 -0.32
C TYR A 69 -3.49 -14.88 0.23
N ILE A 70 -4.61 -15.50 -0.16
CA ILE A 70 -5.93 -15.19 0.36
C ILE A 70 -6.36 -16.33 1.28
N LYS A 71 -6.75 -15.99 2.50
CA LYS A 71 -7.29 -16.93 3.49
C LYS A 71 -8.37 -16.25 4.32
N ASP A 72 -9.49 -16.93 4.50
CA ASP A 72 -10.61 -16.49 5.36
C ASP A 72 -11.08 -15.04 5.10
N GLY A 73 -11.14 -14.63 3.82
CA GLY A 73 -11.56 -13.28 3.44
C GLY A 73 -10.54 -12.19 3.77
N VAL A 74 -9.28 -12.56 3.91
CA VAL A 74 -8.15 -11.64 4.04
C VAL A 74 -7.11 -11.99 3.01
N ARG A 75 -6.61 -10.98 2.30
CA ARG A 75 -5.41 -11.10 1.48
C ARG A 75 -4.22 -10.63 2.33
N TYR A 76 -3.29 -11.51 2.54
CA TYR A 76 -2.02 -11.22 3.22
C TYR A 76 -0.92 -11.03 2.18
N SER A 77 -0.01 -10.11 2.45
CA SER A 77 1.16 -9.86 1.60
C SER A 77 2.40 -9.63 2.46
N HIS A 78 3.51 -10.20 2.01
CA HIS A 78 4.83 -9.98 2.57
C HIS A 78 5.78 -9.59 1.46
N MET A 79 6.25 -8.37 1.48
CA MET A 79 7.32 -7.87 0.64
C MET A 79 8.64 -8.13 1.37
N ALA A 80 9.34 -9.20 1.00
CA ALA A 80 10.60 -9.57 1.65
C ALA A 80 11.78 -8.71 1.15
N LYS A 81 11.68 -8.19 -0.09
CA LYS A 81 12.63 -7.19 -0.61
C LYS A 81 11.91 -6.27 -1.59
N CYS A 82 11.63 -5.07 -1.15
CA CYS A 82 11.04 -4.02 -1.97
C CYS A 82 12.07 -3.54 -3.01
N PRO A 83 11.80 -3.66 -4.31
CA PRO A 83 12.74 -3.20 -5.35
C PRO A 83 12.91 -1.68 -5.32
N SER A 84 11.88 -0.95 -4.99
CA SER A 84 11.89 0.52 -4.98
C SER A 84 12.83 1.05 -3.89
N LEU A 85 12.60 0.69 -2.62
CA LEU A 85 13.48 1.14 -1.53
C LEU A 85 14.90 0.57 -1.67
N SER A 86 15.06 -0.70 -2.10
CA SER A 86 16.39 -1.28 -2.33
C SER A 86 17.21 -0.46 -3.32
N LYS A 87 16.60 0.01 -4.41
CA LYS A 87 17.27 0.85 -5.41
C LYS A 87 17.64 2.24 -4.89
N VAL A 88 16.82 2.81 -4.02
CA VAL A 88 17.16 4.08 -3.34
C VAL A 88 18.35 3.89 -2.42
N LEU A 89 18.37 2.82 -1.62
CA LEU A 89 19.45 2.51 -0.69
C LEU A 89 20.77 2.14 -1.40
N ASP A 90 20.69 1.45 -2.55
CA ASP A 90 21.85 1.06 -3.36
C ASP A 90 22.40 2.22 -4.22
N SER A 91 21.68 3.35 -4.28
CA SER A 91 22.12 4.51 -5.05
C SER A 91 23.09 5.38 -4.24
N ASP A 92 23.86 6.22 -4.92
CA ASP A 92 24.72 7.24 -4.34
C ASP A 92 23.93 8.45 -3.80
N ALA A 93 22.61 8.47 -3.97
CA ALA A 93 21.71 9.48 -3.46
C ALA A 93 21.24 9.10 -2.05
N GLU A 94 21.37 10.03 -1.09
CA GLU A 94 20.83 9.82 0.25
C GLU A 94 19.30 9.61 0.17
N PRO A 95 18.75 8.56 0.82
CA PRO A 95 17.31 8.27 0.76
C PRO A 95 16.49 9.35 1.49
N CYS A 96 15.34 9.71 0.92
CA CYS A 96 14.34 10.46 1.65
C CYS A 96 13.87 9.63 2.85
N ARG A 97 13.92 10.19 4.05
CA ARG A 97 13.52 9.50 5.29
C ARG A 97 12.06 9.03 5.29
N LYS A 98 11.20 9.71 4.53
CA LYS A 98 9.79 9.39 4.38
C LYS A 98 9.48 8.61 3.10
N TYR A 99 10.49 8.07 2.42
CA TYR A 99 10.31 7.41 1.13
C TYR A 99 9.21 6.34 1.19
N CYS A 100 9.24 5.44 2.17
CA CYS A 100 8.28 4.35 2.30
C CYS A 100 6.84 4.80 2.59
N LEU A 101 6.65 6.03 3.08
CA LEU A 101 5.29 6.55 3.36
C LEU A 101 4.45 6.78 2.10
N HIS A 102 5.06 6.70 0.90
CA HIS A 102 4.28 6.76 -0.33
C HIS A 102 3.34 5.57 -0.49
N CYS A 103 3.72 4.36 -0.04
CA CYS A 103 2.87 3.19 -0.14
C CYS A 103 1.55 3.36 0.64
N PRO A 104 1.55 3.59 1.96
CA PRO A 104 0.30 3.88 2.66
C PRO A 104 -0.35 5.18 2.14
N GLY A 105 0.40 6.21 1.80
CA GLY A 105 -0.13 7.46 1.27
C GLY A 105 -0.94 7.29 -0.02
N TRP A 106 -0.57 6.35 -0.88
CA TRP A 106 -1.28 6.06 -2.13
C TRP A 106 -2.36 4.99 -1.98
N VAL A 107 -2.08 3.96 -1.20
CA VAL A 107 -2.94 2.77 -1.15
C VAL A 107 -4.11 2.93 -0.18
N LEU A 108 -3.93 3.61 0.97
CA LEU A 108 -5.02 3.79 1.94
C LEU A 108 -6.25 4.50 1.33
N PRO A 109 -6.12 5.65 0.63
CA PRO A 109 -7.27 6.30 0.02
C PRO A 109 -7.93 5.43 -1.07
N LEU A 110 -7.14 4.72 -1.87
CA LEU A 110 -7.67 3.80 -2.88
C LEU A 110 -8.50 2.69 -2.25
N MET A 111 -7.98 2.05 -1.18
CA MET A 111 -8.69 0.98 -0.48
C MET A 111 -9.98 1.48 0.17
N THR A 112 -9.96 2.65 0.79
CA THR A 112 -11.16 3.31 1.33
C THR A 112 -12.24 3.48 0.26
N LYS A 113 -11.87 3.99 -0.92
CA LYS A 113 -12.80 4.15 -2.05
C LYS A 113 -13.30 2.82 -2.64
N CYS A 114 -12.52 1.73 -2.51
CA CYS A 114 -12.95 0.41 -2.93
C CYS A 114 -13.79 -0.34 -1.85
N GLY A 115 -13.95 0.23 -0.65
CA GLY A 115 -14.67 -0.41 0.45
C GLY A 115 -13.92 -1.60 1.02
N PHE A 116 -12.58 -1.45 1.18
CA PHE A 116 -11.72 -2.41 1.84
C PHE A 116 -10.89 -1.74 2.94
N TYR A 117 -10.69 -2.46 4.02
CA TYR A 117 -9.68 -2.11 5.01
C TYR A 117 -8.31 -2.54 4.50
N PHE A 118 -7.34 -1.69 4.72
CA PHE A 118 -5.94 -1.93 4.41
C PHE A 118 -5.09 -1.62 5.66
N VAL A 119 -4.19 -2.53 5.98
CA VAL A 119 -3.16 -2.32 6.99
C VAL A 119 -1.81 -2.56 6.36
N ASP A 120 -0.88 -1.64 6.57
CA ASP A 120 0.50 -1.71 6.09
C ASP A 120 1.45 -1.57 7.29
N ASP A 121 2.26 -2.60 7.53
CA ASP A 121 3.29 -2.66 8.55
C ASP A 121 4.65 -2.48 7.87
N LEU A 122 5.21 -1.29 7.97
CA LEU A 122 6.46 -0.89 7.32
C LEU A 122 7.72 -1.33 8.07
N ILE A 123 7.66 -2.24 8.99
CA ILE A 123 8.78 -2.78 9.78
C ILE A 123 9.82 -1.73 10.18
N ALA A 124 10.44 -1.03 9.22
CA ALA A 124 11.29 0.15 9.38
C ALA A 124 11.32 0.96 8.07
N LEU A 125 11.63 2.26 8.15
CA LEU A 125 11.62 3.16 6.98
C LEU A 125 12.86 3.02 6.07
N ASP A 126 13.90 2.37 6.56
CA ASP A 126 15.18 2.12 5.89
C ASP A 126 15.44 0.62 5.61
N VAL A 127 14.45 -0.23 5.88
CA VAL A 127 14.49 -1.66 5.58
C VAL A 127 13.50 -1.95 4.45
N PRO A 128 13.94 -2.55 3.32
CA PRO A 128 13.07 -2.80 2.17
C PRO A 128 12.13 -4.00 2.36
N GLU A 129 11.50 -4.08 3.52
CA GLU A 129 10.56 -5.14 3.91
C GLU A 129 9.31 -4.53 4.54
N CYS A 130 8.14 -5.04 4.15
CA CYS A 130 6.86 -4.66 4.75
C CYS A 130 5.87 -5.83 4.70
N ARG A 131 4.83 -5.74 5.52
CA ARG A 131 3.72 -6.70 5.54
C ARG A 131 2.41 -5.97 5.49
N SER A 132 1.46 -6.52 4.77
CA SER A 132 0.14 -5.89 4.69
C SER A 132 -0.99 -6.90 4.69
N CYS A 133 -2.18 -6.43 5.04
CA CYS A 133 -3.41 -7.15 4.81
C CYS A 133 -4.48 -6.27 4.15
N GLN A 134 -5.32 -6.90 3.35
CA GLN A 134 -6.52 -6.31 2.75
C GLN A 134 -7.71 -7.19 3.09
N THR A 135 -8.80 -6.58 3.54
CA THR A 135 -10.02 -7.29 3.92
C THR A 135 -11.23 -6.36 3.88
N ASP A 136 -12.43 -6.90 3.78
CA ASP A 136 -13.66 -6.14 3.95
C ASP A 136 -14.25 -6.23 5.37
N SER A 137 -13.50 -6.78 6.33
CA SER A 137 -13.87 -6.86 7.75
C SER A 137 -12.95 -6.00 8.60
N LYS A 138 -13.55 -5.06 9.33
CA LYS A 138 -12.86 -4.22 10.31
C LYS A 138 -12.15 -5.03 11.36
N GLU A 139 -12.85 -6.04 11.92
CA GLU A 139 -12.35 -6.90 12.99
C GLU A 139 -11.09 -7.67 12.56
N LYS A 140 -11.03 -8.11 11.30
CA LYS A 140 -9.86 -8.80 10.75
C LYS A 140 -8.68 -7.86 10.56
N ALA A 141 -8.93 -6.63 10.10
CA ALA A 141 -7.89 -5.61 10.01
C ALA A 141 -7.32 -5.26 11.38
N GLU A 142 -8.18 -5.07 12.39
CA GLU A 142 -7.76 -4.84 13.77
C GLU A 142 -7.01 -6.05 14.37
N ALA A 143 -7.44 -7.26 14.03
CA ALA A 143 -6.75 -8.49 14.48
C ALA A 143 -5.34 -8.57 13.91
N PHE A 144 -5.16 -8.22 12.63
CA PHE A 144 -3.83 -8.16 12.00
C PHE A 144 -2.92 -7.15 12.70
N ILE A 145 -3.42 -5.95 13.02
CA ILE A 145 -2.64 -4.94 13.77
C ILE A 145 -2.19 -5.51 15.13
N ARG A 146 -3.12 -6.09 15.89
CA ARG A 146 -2.79 -6.69 17.19
C ARG A 146 -1.72 -7.78 17.08
N GLU A 147 -1.85 -8.64 16.07
CA GLU A 147 -0.86 -9.69 15.79
C GLU A 147 0.51 -9.10 15.46
N ARG A 148 0.58 -8.07 14.60
CA ARG A 148 1.85 -7.42 14.25
C ARG A 148 2.53 -6.80 15.46
N ILE A 149 1.79 -6.08 16.29
CA ILE A 149 2.31 -5.49 17.54
C ILE A 149 2.80 -6.60 18.50
N ALA A 150 2.05 -7.68 18.65
CA ALA A 150 2.44 -8.82 19.49
C ALA A 150 3.71 -9.51 18.99
N GLN A 151 4.00 -9.43 17.69
CA GLN A 151 5.22 -9.94 17.06
C GLN A 151 6.38 -8.92 17.05
N GLY A 152 6.21 -7.76 17.66
CA GLY A 152 7.25 -6.77 17.87
C GLY A 152 7.29 -5.63 16.85
N SER A 153 6.29 -5.48 15.98
CA SER A 153 6.20 -4.32 15.10
C SER A 153 5.96 -3.03 15.89
N ASP A 154 6.60 -1.94 15.46
CA ASP A 154 6.38 -0.62 16.04
C ASP A 154 5.00 -0.09 15.62
N PRO A 155 4.09 0.20 16.57
CA PRO A 155 2.77 0.76 16.26
C PRO A 155 2.82 2.06 15.44
N ALA A 156 3.89 2.86 15.57
CA ALA A 156 4.07 4.10 14.80
C ALA A 156 4.35 3.87 13.32
N LEU A 157 4.74 2.64 12.94
CA LEU A 157 5.00 2.24 11.56
C LEU A 157 3.90 1.34 10.96
N ILE A 158 2.79 1.18 11.69
CA ILE A 158 1.60 0.47 11.21
C ILE A 158 0.57 1.51 10.75
N PHE A 159 0.30 1.55 9.47
CA PHE A 159 -0.64 2.46 8.83
C PHE A 159 -1.94 1.72 8.47
N SER A 160 -3.09 2.38 8.65
CA SER A 160 -4.38 1.79 8.28
C SER A 160 -5.42 2.87 7.98
N ASN A 161 -6.46 2.49 7.23
CA ASN A 161 -7.64 3.33 7.02
C ASN A 161 -8.79 3.03 8.00
N LEU A 162 -8.48 2.50 9.18
CA LEU A 162 -9.49 2.23 10.22
C LEU A 162 -10.18 3.51 10.71
N ALA A 163 -9.49 4.65 10.68
CA ALA A 163 -10.07 5.94 11.02
C ALA A 163 -11.22 6.33 10.06
N ASP A 164 -11.15 5.86 8.80
CA ASP A 164 -12.12 6.15 7.74
C ASP A 164 -13.22 5.06 7.65
N SER A 165 -13.44 4.29 8.72
CA SER A 165 -14.33 3.11 8.72
C SER A 165 -15.74 3.42 8.19
N ALA A 166 -16.29 4.58 8.48
CA ALA A 166 -17.63 4.96 8.00
C ALA A 166 -17.67 5.04 6.46
N GLU A 167 -16.64 5.62 5.84
CA GLU A 167 -16.49 5.72 4.39
C GLU A 167 -16.19 4.34 3.76
N VAL A 168 -15.34 3.53 4.39
CA VAL A 168 -15.06 2.16 3.94
C VAL A 168 -16.35 1.35 3.89
N GLU A 169 -17.16 1.36 4.93
CA GLU A 169 -18.42 0.60 4.98
C GLU A 169 -19.46 1.11 3.98
N GLU A 170 -19.53 2.42 3.75
CA GLU A 170 -20.38 3.02 2.72
C GLU A 170 -19.97 2.53 1.32
N ASN A 171 -18.67 2.61 1.00
CA ASN A 171 -18.13 2.18 -0.29
C ASN A 171 -18.23 0.66 -0.48
N LYS A 172 -18.07 -0.13 0.60
CA LYS A 172 -18.32 -1.58 0.59
C LYS A 172 -19.75 -1.89 0.19
N ARG A 173 -20.74 -1.20 0.77
CA ARG A 173 -22.15 -1.39 0.40
C ARG A 173 -22.39 -1.08 -1.08
N LYS A 174 -21.83 0.01 -1.60
CA LYS A 174 -21.91 0.36 -3.04
C LYS A 174 -21.26 -0.70 -3.93
N ARG A 175 -20.07 -1.20 -3.55
CA ARG A 175 -19.38 -2.26 -4.29
C ARG A 175 -20.22 -3.54 -4.37
N LEU A 176 -20.77 -3.99 -3.24
CA LEU A 176 -21.58 -5.20 -3.19
C LEU A 176 -22.91 -5.07 -3.96
N ALA A 177 -23.52 -3.89 -3.94
CA ALA A 177 -24.71 -3.61 -4.75
C ALA A 177 -24.41 -3.66 -6.27
N GLY A 178 -23.29 -3.10 -6.72
CA GLY A 178 -22.89 -3.11 -8.13
C GLY A 178 -22.40 -4.46 -8.65
N GLN A 179 -22.18 -5.44 -7.78
CA GLN A 179 -21.86 -6.85 -8.16
C GLN A 179 -23.13 -7.70 -8.35
N SER A 180 -24.30 -7.17 -8.00
CA SER A 180 -25.58 -7.86 -8.08
C SER A 180 -26.34 -7.57 -9.37
N GLU A 181 -25.83 -6.69 -10.22
CA GLU A 181 -26.32 -6.38 -11.57
C GLU A 181 -25.41 -7.04 -12.64
#